data_d906cd011b9098278436bdf1cc4873fd
#
_entry.id   d906cd011b9098278436bdf1cc4873fd
#
_cell.length_a   1.000
_cell.length_b   1.000
_cell.length_c   1.000
_cell.angle_alpha   90.00
_cell.angle_beta   90.00
_cell.angle_gamma   90.00
#
_symmetry.space_group_name_H-M   'P 1'
#
loop_
_entity.id
_entity.type
_entity.pdbx_description
1 polymer ?
#
loop_
_entity_poly.entity_id
_entity_poly.type
_entity_poly.pdbx_seq_one_letter_code
_entity_poly.pdbx_strand_id
1 'polypeptide(L)'
;MRMELVVDSNDAARLPRSKLLVRPPMARPRYRPVRIVWHDSPDWQLQTGGLALEERRGLWRLEPLTPGNATWLPGQAPSEIAHAKLLAELDFPLPDGLIRIASFEGRLAISELTTAAGPVTMELLRGTVGATPIARLTLDGDDAAVRDLALGLAGEFGLSVPRASLAAGVIALGNGKTPPPRHLGAPDTSRETTVPAAFANAIGHFTDVLLHFAPLAAANGPDTEPVHQMRVAVRRARSAIAVFRHGLACPDVLAADRDLKALGAVLGPARDWDVFVTETLPRVVAAFSDDPKLRRLAKAARKQQEACHTVLRASLLSPAFSQLGIGLAWLCASQSWHATLSIAEQAASAMEPTAFAAHVLQRRWRKVVAAGKSIETLDVSALHALRLRAKRARYAMEIFLPGDGAKSGPRLIRRLSTLQQHLGTLNDGAVASELLDALGGPRGPHGYAVGLVLGFLAASASTERPRILRAWKKFRRTSRFWA
;
A
#
# COMPACT_ATOMS: atom_id res chain seq x y z
N MET A 1 -23.27 2.21 -4.55
CA MET A 1 -21.86 1.76 -4.79
C MET A 1 -21.79 0.25 -4.81
N ARG A 2 -20.93 -0.32 -5.63
CA ARG A 2 -20.69 -1.77 -5.66
C ARG A 2 -19.26 -2.06 -5.17
N MET A 3 -19.11 -2.85 -4.11
CA MET A 3 -17.81 -3.22 -3.51
C MET A 3 -17.62 -4.72 -3.57
N GLU A 4 -16.46 -5.17 -4.04
CA GLU A 4 -16.07 -6.58 -4.02
C GLU A 4 -14.98 -6.83 -2.99
N LEU A 5 -15.08 -7.94 -2.25
CA LEU A 5 -14.14 -8.37 -1.21
C LEU A 5 -13.77 -9.83 -1.42
N VAL A 6 -12.55 -10.18 -1.08
CA VAL A 6 -12.12 -11.58 -0.93
C VAL A 6 -12.54 -12.03 0.46
N VAL A 7 -13.13 -13.21 0.53
CA VAL A 7 -13.48 -13.86 1.80
C VAL A 7 -12.49 -14.99 2.06
N ASP A 8 -11.97 -15.09 3.29
CA ASP A 8 -11.19 -16.25 3.68
C ASP A 8 -12.02 -17.53 3.50
N SER A 9 -11.42 -18.57 2.96
CA SER A 9 -12.12 -19.83 2.65
C SER A 9 -12.76 -20.48 3.86
N ASN A 10 -12.15 -20.34 5.05
CA ASN A 10 -12.67 -20.88 6.32
C ASN A 10 -13.91 -20.10 6.78
N ASP A 11 -13.99 -18.82 6.45
CA ASP A 11 -15.09 -17.93 6.84
C ASP A 11 -16.23 -17.91 5.82
N ALA A 12 -15.97 -18.29 4.58
CA ALA A 12 -16.96 -18.23 3.50
C ALA A 12 -18.24 -19.06 3.76
N ALA A 13 -18.13 -20.13 4.55
CA ALA A 13 -19.28 -20.93 4.96
C ALA A 13 -20.05 -20.34 6.16
N ARG A 14 -19.37 -19.54 7.00
CA ARG A 14 -19.91 -18.93 8.23
C ARG A 14 -20.56 -17.59 7.97
N LEU A 15 -20.02 -16.82 7.01
CA LEU A 15 -20.45 -15.46 6.69
C LEU A 15 -21.98 -15.32 6.48
N PRO A 16 -22.68 -16.22 5.75
CA PRO A 16 -24.14 -16.11 5.60
C PRO A 16 -24.96 -16.21 6.89
N ARG A 17 -24.34 -16.61 8.01
CA ARG A 17 -24.96 -16.73 9.33
C ARG A 17 -24.69 -15.53 10.23
N SER A 18 -23.97 -14.52 9.76
CA SER A 18 -23.71 -13.31 10.53
C SER A 18 -25.03 -12.62 10.92
N LYS A 19 -25.07 -12.12 12.14
CA LYS A 19 -26.19 -11.32 12.64
C LYS A 19 -26.30 -9.94 11.99
N LEU A 20 -25.21 -9.48 11.35
CA LEU A 20 -25.19 -8.22 10.58
C LEU A 20 -26.00 -8.33 9.28
N LEU A 21 -26.26 -9.54 8.78
CA LEU A 21 -27.01 -9.77 7.54
C LEU A 21 -28.52 -9.82 7.81
N VAL A 22 -29.09 -8.66 8.10
CA VAL A 22 -30.53 -8.50 8.32
C VAL A 22 -31.26 -8.55 6.97
N ARG A 23 -32.19 -9.49 6.81
CA ARG A 23 -32.99 -9.66 5.59
C ARG A 23 -34.40 -9.10 5.81
N PRO A 24 -35.01 -8.55 4.75
CA PRO A 24 -36.42 -8.20 4.78
C PRO A 24 -37.28 -9.42 5.15
N PRO A 25 -38.44 -9.24 5.81
CA PRO A 25 -39.38 -10.32 6.08
C PRO A 25 -39.70 -11.10 4.78
N MET A 26 -39.67 -12.43 4.85
CA MET A 26 -39.92 -13.33 3.70
C MET A 26 -38.82 -13.38 2.63
N ALA A 27 -37.78 -12.56 2.68
CA ALA A 27 -36.67 -12.63 1.72
C ALA A 27 -35.79 -13.86 2.02
N ARG A 28 -35.61 -14.70 1.00
CA ARG A 28 -34.72 -15.87 1.07
C ARG A 28 -33.55 -15.71 0.10
N PRO A 29 -32.36 -16.17 0.47
CA PRO A 29 -31.23 -16.19 -0.46
C PRO A 29 -31.56 -17.00 -1.71
N ARG A 30 -31.22 -16.46 -2.87
CA ARG A 30 -31.33 -17.16 -4.15
C ARG A 30 -29.98 -17.80 -4.47
N TYR A 31 -29.99 -19.11 -4.71
CA TYR A 31 -28.79 -19.86 -5.03
C TYR A 31 -28.76 -20.23 -6.51
N ARG A 32 -27.63 -20.01 -7.15
CA ARG A 32 -27.43 -20.38 -8.57
C ARG A 32 -26.10 -21.13 -8.73
N PRO A 33 -26.08 -22.25 -9.47
CA PRO A 33 -24.82 -22.83 -9.89
C PRO A 33 -24.14 -21.86 -10.89
N VAL A 34 -22.84 -21.73 -10.77
CA VAL A 34 -22.03 -20.85 -11.62
C VAL A 34 -20.85 -21.62 -12.14
N ARG A 35 -20.69 -21.61 -13.45
CA ARG A 35 -19.50 -22.05 -14.15
C ARG A 35 -19.02 -20.88 -15.00
N ILE A 36 -17.77 -20.50 -14.82
CA ILE A 36 -17.09 -19.44 -15.57
C ILE A 36 -15.89 -20.07 -16.25
N VAL A 37 -15.71 -19.81 -17.52
CA VAL A 37 -14.59 -20.30 -18.30
C VAL A 37 -13.87 -19.11 -18.92
N TRP A 38 -12.57 -19.09 -18.81
CA TRP A 38 -11.73 -18.09 -19.46
C TRP A 38 -11.04 -18.69 -20.66
N HIS A 39 -10.96 -17.91 -21.71
CA HIS A 39 -10.42 -18.29 -23.00
C HIS A 39 -9.30 -17.33 -23.42
N ASP A 40 -8.32 -17.85 -24.15
CA ASP A 40 -7.28 -17.07 -24.81
C ASP A 40 -6.82 -17.82 -26.09
N SER A 41 -5.99 -17.20 -26.88
CA SER A 41 -5.27 -17.89 -27.95
C SER A 41 -4.20 -18.82 -27.39
N PRO A 42 -3.71 -19.81 -28.15
CA PRO A 42 -2.61 -20.68 -27.74
C PRO A 42 -1.33 -19.94 -27.37
N ASP A 43 -1.09 -18.76 -27.93
CA ASP A 43 0.04 -17.87 -27.70
C ASP A 43 -0.25 -16.73 -26.69
N TRP A 44 -1.40 -16.78 -26.01
CA TRP A 44 -1.74 -15.86 -24.89
C TRP A 44 -1.86 -14.39 -25.29
N GLN A 45 -2.43 -14.10 -26.46
CA GLN A 45 -2.55 -12.73 -26.98
C GLN A 45 -3.40 -11.82 -26.08
N LEU A 46 -4.57 -12.32 -25.60
CA LEU A 46 -5.44 -11.54 -24.72
C LEU A 46 -4.73 -11.21 -23.39
N GLN A 47 -4.13 -12.21 -22.76
CA GLN A 47 -3.40 -12.01 -21.50
C GLN A 47 -2.20 -11.06 -21.69
N THR A 48 -1.47 -11.18 -22.80
CA THR A 48 -0.36 -10.28 -23.15
C THR A 48 -0.86 -8.85 -23.37
N GLY A 49 -2.05 -8.69 -23.95
CA GLY A 49 -2.76 -7.42 -24.08
C GLY A 49 -3.40 -6.90 -22.78
N GLY A 50 -3.25 -7.65 -21.66
CA GLY A 50 -3.83 -7.27 -20.38
C GLY A 50 -5.36 -7.48 -20.29
N LEU A 51 -5.90 -8.40 -21.08
CA LEU A 51 -7.34 -8.69 -21.20
C LEU A 51 -7.65 -10.13 -20.82
N ALA A 52 -8.89 -10.37 -20.36
CA ALA A 52 -9.45 -11.70 -20.15
C ALA A 52 -10.78 -11.83 -20.87
N LEU A 53 -10.98 -12.91 -21.59
CA LEU A 53 -12.25 -13.25 -22.22
C LEU A 53 -12.96 -14.31 -21.38
N GLU A 54 -14.07 -13.94 -20.78
CA GLU A 54 -14.92 -14.77 -19.93
C GLU A 54 -16.13 -15.29 -20.71
N GLU A 55 -16.42 -16.57 -20.56
CA GLU A 55 -17.66 -17.20 -20.98
C GLU A 55 -18.48 -17.60 -19.75
N ARG A 56 -19.73 -17.14 -19.69
CA ARG A 56 -20.67 -17.46 -18.64
C ARG A 56 -22.06 -17.70 -19.21
N ARG A 57 -22.55 -18.93 -19.21
CA ARG A 57 -23.86 -19.32 -19.77
C ARG A 57 -24.08 -18.92 -21.23
N GLY A 58 -23.05 -19.03 -22.06
CA GLY A 58 -23.08 -18.63 -23.45
C GLY A 58 -23.00 -17.12 -23.71
N LEU A 59 -22.84 -16.32 -22.66
CA LEU A 59 -22.53 -14.89 -22.77
C LEU A 59 -21.03 -14.68 -22.62
N TRP A 60 -20.49 -13.82 -23.45
CA TRP A 60 -19.09 -13.48 -23.50
C TRP A 60 -18.83 -12.08 -22.94
N ARG A 61 -17.78 -11.96 -22.15
CA ARG A 61 -17.40 -10.72 -21.51
C ARG A 61 -15.90 -10.52 -21.59
N LEU A 62 -15.49 -9.33 -21.98
CA LEU A 62 -14.08 -8.94 -21.98
C LEU A 62 -13.83 -8.03 -20.78
N GLU A 63 -12.81 -8.35 -19.99
CA GLU A 63 -12.41 -7.54 -18.84
C GLU A 63 -10.91 -7.31 -18.80
N PRO A 64 -10.45 -6.16 -18.28
CA PRO A 64 -9.03 -5.94 -18.07
C PRO A 64 -8.50 -6.82 -16.93
N LEU A 65 -7.37 -7.49 -17.16
CA LEU A 65 -6.68 -8.29 -16.14
C LEU A 65 -5.97 -7.41 -15.12
N THR A 66 -5.36 -6.34 -15.59
CA THR A 66 -4.79 -5.29 -14.75
C THR A 66 -5.67 -4.08 -14.88
N PRO A 67 -6.40 -3.69 -13.83
CA PRO A 67 -7.00 -2.37 -13.79
C PRO A 67 -5.87 -1.37 -14.02
N GLY A 68 -6.13 -0.31 -14.82
CA GLY A 68 -5.14 0.71 -15.11
C GLY A 68 -4.37 1.21 -13.89
N ASN A 69 -3.57 2.24 -13.98
CA ASN A 69 -2.72 2.77 -12.89
C ASN A 69 -3.49 3.21 -11.63
N ALA A 70 -4.81 3.18 -11.67
CA ALA A 70 -5.65 3.35 -10.50
C ALA A 70 -5.68 2.05 -9.69
N THR A 71 -5.74 2.17 -8.39
CA THR A 71 -6.20 1.11 -7.49
C THR A 71 -7.37 0.41 -8.13
N TRP A 72 -7.38 -0.91 -8.09
CA TRP A 72 -8.53 -1.66 -8.48
C TRP A 72 -9.73 -1.16 -7.67
N LEU A 73 -10.56 -0.34 -8.31
CA LEU A 73 -11.79 0.14 -7.72
C LEU A 73 -12.83 -0.94 -7.96
N PRO A 74 -13.36 -1.58 -6.92
CA PRO A 74 -14.46 -2.49 -7.07
C PRO A 74 -15.65 -1.73 -7.67
N GLY A 75 -16.16 -2.15 -8.81
CA GLY A 75 -17.46 -1.65 -9.18
C GLY A 75 -17.78 -1.35 -10.61
N GLN A 76 -16.89 -1.45 -11.55
CA GLN A 76 -17.29 -1.51 -12.97
C GLN A 76 -17.21 -2.97 -13.43
N ALA A 77 -18.30 -3.71 -13.23
CA ALA A 77 -18.48 -4.94 -13.97
C ALA A 77 -18.60 -4.56 -15.45
N PRO A 78 -17.76 -5.13 -16.34
CA PRO A 78 -17.97 -4.96 -17.78
C PRO A 78 -19.38 -5.45 -18.15
N SER A 79 -19.98 -4.86 -19.17
CA SER A 79 -21.32 -5.26 -19.66
C SER A 79 -21.28 -6.69 -20.18
N GLU A 80 -22.28 -7.50 -19.86
CA GLU A 80 -22.45 -8.82 -20.47
C GLU A 80 -22.89 -8.62 -21.93
N ILE A 81 -22.07 -9.09 -22.88
CA ILE A 81 -22.30 -8.97 -24.31
C ILE A 81 -22.35 -10.37 -24.90
N ALA A 82 -23.32 -10.62 -25.79
CA ALA A 82 -23.34 -11.86 -26.57
C ALA A 82 -22.13 -11.91 -27.51
N HIS A 83 -21.56 -13.09 -27.76
CA HIS A 83 -20.33 -13.30 -28.55
C HIS A 83 -20.32 -12.54 -29.89
N ALA A 84 -21.42 -12.59 -30.63
CA ALA A 84 -21.54 -11.88 -31.92
C ALA A 84 -21.49 -10.35 -31.79
N LYS A 85 -21.98 -9.79 -30.68
CA LYS A 85 -21.87 -8.35 -30.38
C LYS A 85 -20.45 -7.99 -29.92
N LEU A 86 -19.80 -8.86 -29.16
CA LEU A 86 -18.44 -8.66 -28.71
C LEU A 86 -17.49 -8.43 -29.88
N LEU A 87 -17.60 -9.25 -30.93
CA LEU A 87 -16.82 -9.13 -32.17
C LEU A 87 -17.03 -7.81 -32.91
N ALA A 88 -18.23 -7.23 -32.80
CA ALA A 88 -18.57 -5.98 -33.47
C ALA A 88 -18.17 -4.72 -32.69
N GLU A 89 -18.01 -4.82 -31.38
CA GLU A 89 -17.76 -3.68 -30.49
C GLU A 89 -16.30 -3.59 -29.99
N LEU A 90 -15.47 -4.58 -30.33
CA LEU A 90 -14.06 -4.60 -29.92
C LEU A 90 -13.18 -3.83 -30.91
N ASP A 91 -12.45 -2.83 -30.40
CA ASP A 91 -11.29 -2.25 -31.10
C ASP A 91 -10.09 -3.24 -31.16
N PHE A 92 -10.19 -4.34 -30.41
CA PHE A 92 -9.19 -5.40 -30.36
C PHE A 92 -9.73 -6.66 -31.04
N PRO A 93 -9.12 -7.12 -32.13
CA PRO A 93 -9.56 -8.34 -32.82
C PRO A 93 -9.42 -9.56 -31.89
N LEU A 94 -10.47 -10.35 -31.73
CA LEU A 94 -10.35 -11.63 -31.05
C LEU A 94 -9.41 -12.54 -31.83
N PRO A 95 -8.46 -13.19 -31.14
CA PRO A 95 -7.56 -14.14 -31.80
C PRO A 95 -8.34 -15.35 -32.31
N ASP A 96 -7.88 -15.91 -33.43
CA ASP A 96 -8.38 -17.16 -33.94
C ASP A 96 -7.99 -18.35 -33.04
N GLY A 97 -8.84 -19.38 -33.00
CA GLY A 97 -8.50 -20.64 -32.32
C GLY A 97 -8.49 -20.53 -30.80
N LEU A 98 -9.45 -19.84 -30.20
CA LEU A 98 -9.57 -19.72 -28.74
C LEU A 98 -9.54 -21.07 -28.03
N ILE A 99 -8.70 -21.19 -27.01
CA ILE A 99 -8.60 -22.34 -26.12
C ILE A 99 -9.06 -21.96 -24.71
N ARG A 100 -9.58 -22.96 -24.00
CA ARG A 100 -9.89 -22.79 -22.56
C ARG A 100 -8.59 -22.78 -21.77
N ILE A 101 -8.38 -21.71 -20.99
CA ILE A 101 -7.17 -21.51 -20.20
C ILE A 101 -7.40 -21.71 -18.70
N ALA A 102 -8.60 -21.41 -18.21
CA ALA A 102 -8.96 -21.56 -16.80
C ALA A 102 -10.46 -21.74 -16.63
N SER A 103 -10.90 -22.25 -15.49
CA SER A 103 -12.32 -22.31 -15.14
C SER A 103 -12.52 -22.24 -13.63
N PHE A 104 -13.64 -21.64 -13.25
CA PHE A 104 -14.19 -21.62 -11.92
C PHE A 104 -15.53 -22.36 -11.90
N GLU A 105 -15.72 -23.20 -10.90
CA GLU A 105 -17.00 -23.89 -10.66
C GLU A 105 -17.45 -23.64 -9.23
N GLY A 106 -18.72 -23.28 -9.06
CA GLY A 106 -19.21 -22.92 -7.74
C GLY A 106 -20.68 -22.56 -7.68
N ARG A 107 -21.02 -21.80 -6.66
CA ARG A 107 -22.39 -21.30 -6.41
C ARG A 107 -22.35 -19.82 -6.10
N LEU A 108 -23.32 -19.10 -6.61
CA LEU A 108 -23.62 -17.71 -6.29
C LEU A 108 -24.85 -17.69 -5.38
N ALA A 109 -24.73 -17.10 -4.22
CA ALA A 109 -25.84 -16.78 -3.33
C ALA A 109 -26.14 -15.29 -3.41
N ILE A 110 -27.37 -14.91 -3.74
CA ILE A 110 -27.83 -13.52 -3.81
C ILE A 110 -28.83 -13.30 -2.68
N SER A 111 -28.62 -12.25 -1.89
CA SER A 111 -29.48 -11.87 -0.76
C SER A 111 -29.74 -10.37 -0.79
N GLU A 112 -31.00 -9.99 -0.62
CA GLU A 112 -31.36 -8.62 -0.31
C GLU A 112 -31.25 -8.41 1.20
N LEU A 113 -30.59 -7.34 1.61
CA LEU A 113 -30.33 -6.98 3.00
C LEU A 113 -30.91 -5.61 3.31
N THR A 114 -31.33 -5.43 4.55
CA THR A 114 -31.74 -4.13 5.09
C THR A 114 -30.69 -3.67 6.10
N THR A 115 -30.15 -2.49 5.91
CA THR A 115 -29.26 -1.83 6.88
C THR A 115 -29.88 -0.53 7.39
N ALA A 116 -29.32 0.05 8.44
CA ALA A 116 -29.77 1.34 8.95
C ALA A 116 -29.62 2.49 7.91
N ALA A 117 -28.66 2.36 7.00
CA ALA A 117 -28.35 3.36 5.98
C ALA A 117 -29.01 3.08 4.62
N GLY A 118 -29.75 1.98 4.47
CA GLY A 118 -30.46 1.63 3.22
C GLY A 118 -30.34 0.16 2.84
N PRO A 119 -30.97 -0.23 1.70
CA PRO A 119 -30.92 -1.59 1.19
C PRO A 119 -29.54 -1.90 0.58
N VAL A 120 -29.12 -3.16 0.70
CA VAL A 120 -27.88 -3.68 0.11
C VAL A 120 -28.16 -5.03 -0.53
N THR A 121 -27.81 -5.19 -1.79
CA THR A 121 -27.75 -6.48 -2.44
C THR A 121 -26.39 -7.13 -2.15
N MET A 122 -26.40 -8.31 -1.57
CA MET A 122 -25.21 -9.10 -1.29
C MET A 122 -25.13 -10.28 -2.25
N GLU A 123 -24.00 -10.41 -2.94
CA GLU A 123 -23.66 -11.55 -3.77
C GLU A 123 -22.45 -12.28 -3.17
N LEU A 124 -22.60 -13.54 -2.81
CA LEU A 124 -21.51 -14.39 -2.31
C LEU A 124 -21.23 -15.50 -3.32
N LEU A 125 -20.13 -15.37 -4.03
CA LEU A 125 -19.60 -16.36 -4.96
C LEU A 125 -18.66 -17.28 -4.20
N ARG A 126 -18.91 -18.60 -4.20
CA ARG A 126 -18.06 -19.62 -3.58
C ARG A 126 -17.86 -20.78 -4.53
N GLY A 127 -16.64 -21.23 -4.67
CA GLY A 127 -16.32 -22.37 -5.53
C GLY A 127 -14.84 -22.70 -5.52
N THR A 128 -14.40 -23.36 -6.56
CA THR A 128 -13.01 -23.81 -6.69
C THR A 128 -12.44 -23.53 -8.07
N VAL A 129 -11.12 -23.40 -8.11
CA VAL A 129 -10.28 -23.46 -9.31
C VAL A 129 -9.36 -24.65 -9.13
N GLY A 130 -9.63 -25.74 -9.86
CA GLY A 130 -9.04 -27.02 -9.51
C GLY A 130 -9.36 -27.38 -8.06
N ALA A 131 -8.33 -27.60 -7.24
CA ALA A 131 -8.48 -27.88 -5.80
C ALA A 131 -8.50 -26.64 -4.90
N THR A 132 -8.22 -25.45 -5.45
CA THR A 132 -8.09 -24.22 -4.65
C THR A 132 -9.45 -23.57 -4.42
N PRO A 133 -9.90 -23.43 -3.15
CA PRO A 133 -11.15 -22.76 -2.84
C PRO A 133 -11.03 -21.24 -3.06
N ILE A 134 -12.07 -20.64 -3.64
CA ILE A 134 -12.19 -19.20 -3.86
C ILE A 134 -13.54 -18.73 -3.34
N ALA A 135 -13.55 -17.60 -2.63
CA ALA A 135 -14.77 -16.93 -2.24
C ALA A 135 -14.65 -15.41 -2.46
N ARG A 136 -15.69 -14.84 -3.06
CA ARG A 136 -15.84 -13.40 -3.33
C ARG A 136 -17.18 -12.92 -2.81
N LEU A 137 -17.15 -11.80 -2.12
CA LEU A 137 -18.34 -11.11 -1.62
C LEU A 137 -18.48 -9.80 -2.38
N THR A 138 -19.63 -9.59 -3.01
CA THR A 138 -20.00 -8.30 -3.61
C THR A 138 -21.15 -7.68 -2.83
N LEU A 139 -21.02 -6.42 -2.47
CA LEU A 139 -22.04 -5.61 -1.82
C LEU A 139 -22.40 -4.47 -2.77
N ASP A 140 -23.70 -4.30 -3.05
CA ASP A 140 -24.21 -3.26 -3.97
C ASP A 140 -25.38 -2.52 -3.32
N GLY A 141 -25.31 -1.21 -3.26
CA GLY A 141 -26.32 -0.37 -2.60
C GLY A 141 -25.83 1.06 -2.36
N ASP A 142 -26.51 1.74 -1.45
CA ASP A 142 -26.09 3.07 -1.04
C ASP A 142 -24.70 3.06 -0.43
N ASP A 143 -23.95 4.11 -0.68
CA ASP A 143 -22.54 4.22 -0.33
C ASP A 143 -22.28 3.99 1.16
N ALA A 144 -23.04 4.63 2.03
CA ALA A 144 -22.89 4.47 3.48
C ALA A 144 -23.29 3.07 3.94
N ALA A 145 -24.36 2.50 3.38
CA ALA A 145 -24.83 1.16 3.71
C ALA A 145 -23.81 0.08 3.35
N VAL A 146 -23.22 0.17 2.16
CA VAL A 146 -22.17 -0.76 1.69
C VAL A 146 -20.94 -0.66 2.56
N ARG A 147 -20.48 0.57 2.87
CA ARG A 147 -19.32 0.81 3.73
C ARG A 147 -19.50 0.21 5.12
N ASP A 148 -20.58 0.58 5.80
CA ASP A 148 -20.82 0.18 7.19
C ASP A 148 -20.97 -1.33 7.29
N LEU A 149 -21.66 -1.96 6.34
CA LEU A 149 -21.78 -3.41 6.29
C LEU A 149 -20.41 -4.08 6.01
N ALA A 150 -19.62 -3.57 5.06
CA ALA A 150 -18.31 -4.13 4.75
C ALA A 150 -17.35 -4.06 5.96
N LEU A 151 -17.31 -2.91 6.65
CA LEU A 151 -16.49 -2.72 7.85
C LEU A 151 -16.97 -3.58 9.02
N GLY A 152 -18.29 -3.71 9.21
CA GLY A 152 -18.88 -4.58 10.22
C GLY A 152 -18.52 -6.05 9.99
N LEU A 153 -18.71 -6.54 8.76
CA LEU A 153 -18.35 -7.91 8.37
C LEU A 153 -16.85 -8.19 8.50
N ALA A 154 -16.00 -7.21 8.17
CA ALA A 154 -14.56 -7.34 8.37
C ALA A 154 -14.13 -7.40 9.84
N GLY A 155 -15.00 -6.97 10.77
CA GLY A 155 -14.84 -7.16 12.20
C GLY A 155 -15.08 -8.61 12.68
N GLU A 156 -15.86 -9.38 11.92
CA GLU A 156 -16.23 -10.76 12.27
C GLU A 156 -15.50 -11.82 11.43
N PHE A 157 -15.12 -11.49 10.21
CA PHE A 157 -14.58 -12.43 9.21
C PHE A 157 -13.30 -11.91 8.58
N GLY A 158 -12.47 -12.85 8.08
CA GLY A 158 -11.29 -12.55 7.28
C GLY A 158 -11.66 -12.01 5.89
N LEU A 159 -11.92 -10.72 5.82
CA LEU A 159 -12.21 -10.02 4.57
C LEU A 159 -11.02 -9.18 4.13
N SER A 160 -10.79 -9.13 2.83
CA SER A 160 -9.77 -8.25 2.27
C SER A 160 -10.21 -7.67 0.92
N VAL A 161 -9.65 -6.52 0.58
CA VAL A 161 -9.84 -5.94 -0.76
C VAL A 161 -9.11 -6.82 -1.78
N PRO A 162 -9.77 -7.20 -2.90
CA PRO A 162 -9.12 -7.99 -3.93
C PRO A 162 -7.93 -7.23 -4.53
N ARG A 163 -6.85 -7.92 -4.77
CA ARG A 163 -5.64 -7.36 -5.42
C ARG A 163 -5.63 -7.53 -6.94
N ALA A 164 -6.53 -8.38 -7.42
CA ALA A 164 -6.69 -8.68 -8.83
C ALA A 164 -8.15 -9.02 -9.11
N SER A 165 -8.60 -8.85 -10.34
CA SER A 165 -9.91 -9.32 -10.78
C SER A 165 -10.04 -10.83 -10.54
N LEU A 166 -11.27 -11.34 -10.51
CA LEU A 166 -11.48 -12.79 -10.38
C LEU A 166 -10.77 -13.53 -11.52
N ALA A 167 -10.88 -13.02 -12.75
CA ALA A 167 -10.21 -13.58 -13.92
C ALA A 167 -8.70 -13.66 -13.74
N ALA A 168 -8.05 -12.55 -13.38
CA ALA A 168 -6.60 -12.53 -13.18
C ALA A 168 -6.15 -13.52 -12.10
N GLY A 169 -6.89 -13.61 -10.99
CA GLY A 169 -6.61 -14.58 -9.92
C GLY A 169 -6.78 -16.03 -10.37
N VAL A 170 -7.85 -16.33 -11.11
CA VAL A 170 -8.13 -17.69 -11.59
C VAL A 170 -7.15 -18.12 -12.68
N ILE A 171 -6.85 -17.26 -13.63
CA ILE A 171 -5.86 -17.54 -14.69
C ILE A 171 -4.47 -17.80 -14.08
N ALA A 172 -4.07 -16.99 -13.11
CA ALA A 172 -2.80 -17.18 -12.41
C ALA A 172 -2.73 -18.52 -11.67
N LEU A 173 -3.81 -18.93 -11.02
CA LEU A 173 -3.91 -20.25 -10.36
C LEU A 173 -3.88 -21.40 -11.37
N GLY A 174 -4.59 -21.26 -12.50
CA GLY A 174 -4.62 -22.26 -13.57
C GLY A 174 -3.24 -22.48 -14.21
N ASN A 175 -2.44 -21.42 -14.32
CA ASN A 175 -1.08 -21.46 -14.89
C ASN A 175 0.02 -21.70 -13.86
N GLY A 176 -0.32 -21.84 -12.58
CA GLY A 176 0.64 -21.92 -11.47
C GLY A 176 1.46 -20.64 -11.25
N LYS A 177 1.00 -19.51 -11.77
CA LYS A 177 1.66 -18.21 -11.64
C LYS A 177 0.82 -17.27 -10.77
N THR A 178 1.45 -16.65 -9.79
CA THR A 178 0.86 -15.52 -9.08
C THR A 178 0.81 -14.31 -10.01
N PRO A 179 -0.23 -13.45 -9.94
CA PRO A 179 -0.25 -12.20 -10.67
C PRO A 179 1.04 -11.40 -10.45
N PRO A 180 1.61 -10.76 -11.49
CA PRO A 180 2.84 -10.01 -11.36
C PRO A 180 2.66 -8.91 -10.29
N PRO A 181 3.72 -8.63 -9.50
CA PRO A 181 3.67 -7.53 -8.54
C PRO A 181 3.48 -6.21 -9.29
N ARG A 182 2.62 -5.36 -8.75
CA ARG A 182 2.43 -4.02 -9.29
C ARG A 182 3.68 -3.15 -9.07
N HIS A 183 3.72 -2.03 -9.77
CA HIS A 183 4.80 -1.06 -9.64
C HIS A 183 4.98 -0.59 -8.19
N LEU A 184 6.20 -0.71 -7.65
CA LEU A 184 6.54 -0.34 -6.28
C LEU A 184 7.09 1.08 -6.15
N GLY A 185 7.23 1.80 -7.27
CA GLY A 185 7.79 3.14 -7.33
C GLY A 185 6.91 4.22 -6.69
N ALA A 186 7.11 5.44 -7.14
CA ALA A 186 6.21 6.54 -6.84
C ALA A 186 4.91 6.39 -7.64
N PRO A 187 3.75 6.87 -7.14
CA PRO A 187 2.53 6.91 -7.93
C PRO A 187 2.73 7.81 -9.15
N ASP A 188 2.20 7.41 -10.29
CA ASP A 188 2.14 8.28 -11.46
C ASP A 188 0.84 9.09 -11.42
N THR A 189 0.93 10.33 -11.01
CA THR A 189 -0.20 11.27 -10.98
C THR A 189 -0.18 12.26 -12.15
N SER A 190 0.70 12.08 -13.13
CA SER A 190 0.90 13.03 -14.23
C SER A 190 -0.29 13.12 -15.19
N ARG A 191 -1.12 12.09 -15.24
CA ARG A 191 -2.31 12.04 -16.09
C ARG A 191 -3.59 12.53 -15.40
N GLU A 192 -3.51 12.83 -14.10
CA GLU A 192 -4.68 13.24 -13.34
C GLU A 192 -5.01 14.70 -13.62
N THR A 193 -6.25 14.96 -13.92
CA THR A 193 -6.75 16.30 -14.31
C THR A 193 -7.30 17.09 -13.13
N THR A 194 -7.45 16.49 -11.96
CA THR A 194 -7.94 17.13 -10.75
C THR A 194 -7.11 16.76 -9.52
N VAL A 195 -7.07 17.65 -8.54
CA VAL A 195 -6.38 17.41 -7.26
C VAL A 195 -6.98 16.21 -6.50
N PRO A 196 -8.32 16.02 -6.44
CA PRO A 196 -8.93 14.82 -5.86
C PRO A 196 -8.52 13.52 -6.57
N ALA A 197 -8.50 13.49 -7.90
CA ALA A 197 -8.08 12.31 -8.65
C ALA A 197 -6.61 11.96 -8.39
N ALA A 198 -5.73 12.96 -8.35
CA ALA A 198 -4.32 12.77 -7.99
C ALA A 198 -4.14 12.22 -6.57
N PHE A 199 -4.96 12.65 -5.62
CA PHE A 199 -4.98 12.10 -4.26
C PHE A 199 -5.45 10.64 -4.24
N ALA A 200 -6.59 10.34 -4.89
CA ALA A 200 -7.14 8.99 -4.96
C ALA A 200 -6.13 8.02 -5.60
N ASN A 201 -5.49 8.43 -6.71
CA ASN A 201 -4.43 7.66 -7.35
C ASN A 201 -3.26 7.39 -6.40
N ALA A 202 -2.75 8.43 -5.72
CA ALA A 202 -1.62 8.27 -4.81
C ALA A 202 -1.94 7.34 -3.62
N ILE A 203 -3.08 7.52 -2.97
CA ILE A 203 -3.50 6.66 -1.85
C ILE A 203 -3.75 5.25 -2.33
N GLY A 204 -4.42 5.11 -3.47
CA GLY A 204 -4.68 3.84 -4.09
C GLY A 204 -3.43 3.04 -4.39
N HIS A 205 -2.43 3.67 -4.99
CA HIS A 205 -1.14 3.05 -5.25
C HIS A 205 -0.47 2.53 -3.96
N PHE A 206 -0.43 3.34 -2.90
CA PHE A 206 0.19 2.90 -1.64
C PHE A 206 -0.63 1.83 -0.92
N THR A 207 -1.95 1.87 -1.04
CA THR A 207 -2.84 0.81 -0.53
C THR A 207 -2.57 -0.51 -1.22
N ASP A 208 -2.41 -0.49 -2.54
CA ASP A 208 -2.10 -1.67 -3.33
C ASP A 208 -0.75 -2.30 -2.94
N VAL A 209 0.29 -1.47 -2.78
CA VAL A 209 1.60 -1.92 -2.27
C VAL A 209 1.46 -2.51 -0.85
N LEU A 210 0.70 -1.86 0.02
CA LEU A 210 0.47 -2.33 1.39
C LEU A 210 -0.20 -3.70 1.42
N LEU A 211 -1.29 -3.87 0.66
CA LEU A 211 -2.04 -5.12 0.57
C LEU A 211 -1.24 -6.22 -0.14
N HIS A 212 -0.32 -5.86 -1.05
CA HIS A 212 0.58 -6.82 -1.68
C HIS A 212 1.52 -7.48 -0.69
N PHE A 213 2.17 -6.67 0.14
CA PHE A 213 3.20 -7.16 1.04
C PHE A 213 2.66 -7.71 2.36
N ALA A 214 1.41 -7.40 2.73
CA ALA A 214 0.84 -7.85 3.99
C ALA A 214 0.86 -9.38 4.19
N PRO A 215 0.39 -10.22 3.24
CA PRO A 215 0.47 -11.67 3.40
C PRO A 215 1.91 -12.19 3.40
N LEU A 216 2.83 -11.55 2.68
CA LEU A 216 4.26 -11.91 2.67
C LEU A 216 4.92 -11.55 4.01
N ALA A 217 4.58 -10.40 4.59
CA ALA A 217 5.06 -9.99 5.91
C ALA A 217 4.45 -10.80 7.05
N ALA A 218 3.22 -11.32 6.85
CA ALA A 218 2.56 -12.22 7.80
C ALA A 218 3.11 -13.66 7.72
N ALA A 219 3.71 -14.05 6.60
CA ALA A 219 4.38 -15.35 6.47
C ALA A 219 5.63 -15.42 7.37
N ASN A 220 5.94 -16.62 7.85
CA ASN A 220 7.10 -16.85 8.71
C ASN A 220 8.38 -17.11 7.89
N GLY A 221 8.80 -16.12 7.08
CA GLY A 221 9.97 -16.20 6.22
C GLY A 221 11.14 -15.34 6.69
N PRO A 222 12.38 -15.63 6.25
CA PRO A 222 13.58 -14.87 6.61
C PRO A 222 13.67 -13.53 5.87
N ASP A 223 12.81 -13.29 4.87
CA ASP A 223 12.84 -12.10 4.04
C ASP A 223 12.25 -10.89 4.79
N THR A 224 13.06 -9.84 4.95
CA THR A 224 12.66 -8.60 5.63
C THR A 224 12.13 -7.54 4.65
N GLU A 225 12.19 -7.79 3.36
CA GLU A 225 11.76 -6.85 2.32
C GLU A 225 10.26 -6.54 2.39
N PRO A 226 9.34 -7.50 2.64
CA PRO A 226 7.92 -7.21 2.79
C PRO A 226 7.63 -6.17 3.87
N VAL A 227 8.25 -6.30 5.04
CA VAL A 227 8.10 -5.34 6.15
C VAL A 227 8.68 -3.97 5.75
N HIS A 228 9.81 -3.95 5.05
CA HIS A 228 10.39 -2.72 4.52
C HIS A 228 9.43 -2.00 3.57
N GLN A 229 8.88 -2.68 2.59
CA GLN A 229 7.97 -2.10 1.59
C GLN A 229 6.66 -1.61 2.22
N MET A 230 6.07 -2.37 3.14
CA MET A 230 4.91 -1.93 3.90
C MET A 230 5.20 -0.64 4.69
N ARG A 231 6.35 -0.57 5.39
CA ARG A 231 6.76 0.65 6.12
C ARG A 231 6.97 1.84 5.18
N VAL A 232 7.50 1.61 3.98
CA VAL A 232 7.64 2.64 2.95
C VAL A 232 6.26 3.11 2.48
N ALA A 233 5.35 2.19 2.17
CA ALA A 233 4.00 2.49 1.70
C ALA A 233 3.20 3.30 2.74
N VAL A 234 3.14 2.86 4.00
CA VAL A 234 2.49 3.58 5.10
C VAL A 234 3.04 5.01 5.26
N ARG A 235 4.35 5.15 5.24
CA ARG A 235 4.99 6.46 5.40
C ARG A 235 4.72 7.40 4.22
N ARG A 236 4.69 6.86 2.99
CA ARG A 236 4.36 7.61 1.77
C ARG A 236 2.88 7.97 1.71
N ALA A 237 1.97 7.05 2.03
CA ALA A 237 0.53 7.30 2.13
C ALA A 237 0.22 8.43 3.12
N ARG A 238 0.78 8.37 4.32
CA ARG A 238 0.65 9.45 5.32
C ARG A 238 1.25 10.78 4.85
N SER A 239 2.33 10.72 4.07
CA SER A 239 2.88 11.93 3.45
C SER A 239 1.98 12.48 2.35
N ALA A 240 1.32 11.63 1.56
CA ALA A 240 0.31 12.03 0.58
C ALA A 240 -0.87 12.70 1.28
N ILE A 241 -1.44 12.10 2.33
CA ILE A 241 -2.49 12.72 3.15
C ILE A 241 -2.04 14.12 3.64
N ALA A 242 -0.83 14.24 4.17
CA ALA A 242 -0.30 15.52 4.65
C ALA A 242 -0.01 16.54 3.53
N VAL A 243 0.13 16.12 2.28
CA VAL A 243 0.26 16.97 1.09
C VAL A 243 -1.10 17.53 0.71
N PHE A 244 -2.09 16.66 0.57
CA PHE A 244 -3.40 16.98 0.03
C PHE A 244 -4.41 17.51 1.06
N ARG A 245 -4.15 17.35 2.36
CA ARG A 245 -5.10 17.72 3.43
C ARG A 245 -5.55 19.18 3.41
N HIS A 246 -4.81 20.07 2.76
CA HIS A 246 -5.22 21.48 2.65
C HIS A 246 -6.39 21.69 1.67
N GLY A 247 -6.67 20.69 0.83
CA GLY A 247 -7.81 20.72 -0.08
C GLY A 247 -8.79 19.56 0.13
N LEU A 248 -8.46 18.58 1.00
CA LEU A 248 -9.21 17.35 1.13
C LEU A 248 -9.30 16.84 2.59
N ALA A 249 -9.35 17.75 3.59
CA ALA A 249 -9.47 17.35 4.98
C ALA A 249 -10.93 16.98 5.31
N CYS A 250 -11.22 15.70 5.46
CA CYS A 250 -12.51 15.20 5.92
C CYS A 250 -12.31 14.12 7.00
N PRO A 251 -13.38 13.74 7.74
CA PRO A 251 -13.30 12.72 8.78
C PRO A 251 -12.68 11.40 8.30
N ASP A 252 -12.99 10.95 7.08
CA ASP A 252 -12.49 9.70 6.53
C ASP A 252 -10.97 9.76 6.24
N VAL A 253 -10.48 10.88 5.71
CA VAL A 253 -9.03 11.11 5.49
C VAL A 253 -8.29 11.15 6.83
N LEU A 254 -8.87 11.77 7.86
CA LEU A 254 -8.27 11.81 9.19
C LEU A 254 -8.27 10.44 9.87
N ALA A 255 -9.34 9.65 9.69
CA ALA A 255 -9.41 8.27 10.15
C ALA A 255 -8.34 7.41 9.47
N ALA A 256 -8.21 7.50 8.15
CA ALA A 256 -7.17 6.80 7.40
C ALA A 256 -5.74 7.14 7.88
N ASP A 257 -5.43 8.44 8.14
CA ASP A 257 -4.12 8.81 8.70
C ASP A 257 -3.89 8.24 10.10
N ARG A 258 -4.92 8.23 10.96
CA ARG A 258 -4.86 7.65 12.31
C ARG A 258 -4.55 6.14 12.23
N ASP A 259 -5.25 5.41 11.38
CA ASP A 259 -5.14 3.97 11.28
C ASP A 259 -3.81 3.57 10.60
N LEU A 260 -3.38 4.29 9.57
CA LEU A 260 -2.03 4.18 9.00
C LEU A 260 -0.93 4.51 10.04
N LYS A 261 -1.17 5.47 10.95
CA LYS A 261 -0.24 5.77 12.04
C LYS A 261 -0.14 4.60 13.01
N ALA A 262 -1.25 3.98 13.37
CA ALA A 262 -1.28 2.81 14.24
C ALA A 262 -0.52 1.63 13.63
N LEU A 263 -0.77 1.31 12.35
CA LEU A 263 -0.01 0.30 11.63
C LEU A 263 1.49 0.64 11.56
N GLY A 264 1.83 1.90 11.33
CA GLY A 264 3.21 2.38 11.33
C GLY A 264 3.93 2.21 12.68
N ALA A 265 3.20 2.26 13.80
CA ALA A 265 3.74 2.03 15.13
C ALA A 265 4.13 0.56 15.38
N VAL A 266 3.47 -0.38 14.68
CA VAL A 266 3.81 -1.82 14.74
C VAL A 266 4.90 -2.17 13.73
N LEU A 267 4.84 -1.65 12.52
CA LEU A 267 5.87 -1.85 11.49
C LEU A 267 7.22 -1.24 11.87
N GLY A 268 7.21 -0.16 12.66
CA GLY A 268 8.42 0.56 13.09
C GLY A 268 9.42 -0.34 13.77
N PRO A 269 9.09 -0.88 14.94
CA PRO A 269 10.00 -1.74 15.71
C PRO A 269 10.47 -2.96 14.93
N ALA A 270 9.57 -3.64 14.19
CA ALA A 270 9.96 -4.79 13.37
C ALA A 270 11.07 -4.40 12.37
N ARG A 271 10.88 -3.32 11.59
CA ARG A 271 11.90 -2.87 10.64
C ARG A 271 13.17 -2.33 11.30
N ASP A 272 13.08 -1.67 12.42
CA ASP A 272 14.25 -1.12 13.11
C ASP A 272 15.14 -2.27 13.62
N TRP A 273 14.56 -3.37 14.13
CA TRP A 273 15.29 -4.59 14.46
C TRP A 273 15.81 -5.32 13.23
N ASP A 274 15.07 -5.36 12.12
CA ASP A 274 15.54 -5.93 10.85
C ASP A 274 16.85 -5.26 10.43
N VAL A 275 16.86 -3.92 10.33
CA VAL A 275 18.05 -3.15 9.94
C VAL A 275 19.20 -3.38 10.92
N PHE A 276 18.91 -3.41 12.21
CA PHE A 276 19.94 -3.63 13.21
C PHE A 276 20.61 -5.00 13.07
N VAL A 277 19.81 -6.06 12.90
CA VAL A 277 20.29 -7.45 12.80
C VAL A 277 20.94 -7.74 11.46
N THR A 278 20.41 -7.22 10.35
CA THR A 278 20.87 -7.58 8.99
C THR A 278 21.88 -6.60 8.40
N GLU A 279 21.92 -5.35 8.87
CA GLU A 279 22.79 -4.32 8.29
C GLU A 279 23.82 -3.80 9.30
N THR A 280 23.36 -3.44 10.52
CA THR A 280 24.24 -2.79 11.51
C THR A 280 25.19 -3.76 12.22
N LEU A 281 24.65 -4.81 12.83
CA LEU A 281 25.45 -5.78 13.57
C LEU A 281 26.49 -6.51 12.70
N PRO A 282 26.20 -6.96 11.46
CA PRO A 282 27.20 -7.61 10.63
C PRO A 282 28.43 -6.73 10.35
N ARG A 283 28.23 -5.43 10.18
CA ARG A 283 29.33 -4.47 9.97
C ARG A 283 30.21 -4.33 11.21
N VAL A 284 29.58 -4.34 12.39
CA VAL A 284 30.32 -4.28 13.65
C VAL A 284 31.07 -5.58 13.91
N VAL A 285 30.42 -6.74 13.74
CA VAL A 285 31.05 -8.06 13.90
C VAL A 285 32.27 -8.20 12.98
N ALA A 286 32.15 -7.79 11.72
CA ALA A 286 33.29 -7.82 10.78
C ALA A 286 34.44 -6.91 11.20
N ALA A 287 34.16 -5.77 11.85
CA ALA A 287 35.17 -4.83 12.29
C ALA A 287 35.93 -5.31 13.56
N PHE A 288 35.33 -6.20 14.37
CA PHE A 288 35.89 -6.68 15.64
C PHE A 288 36.21 -8.18 15.66
N SER A 289 36.59 -8.74 14.49
CA SER A 289 37.08 -10.12 14.35
C SER A 289 36.22 -11.19 15.01
N ASP A 290 34.89 -11.08 14.87
CA ASP A 290 33.90 -12.06 15.35
C ASP A 290 33.95 -12.32 16.88
N ASP A 291 34.02 -11.25 17.68
CA ASP A 291 34.04 -11.32 19.14
C ASP A 291 32.85 -12.15 19.71
N PRO A 292 33.10 -13.13 20.60
CA PRO A 292 32.05 -13.97 21.19
C PRO A 292 30.95 -13.18 21.93
N LYS A 293 31.28 -12.01 22.51
CA LYS A 293 30.28 -11.17 23.20
C LYS A 293 29.36 -10.47 22.21
N LEU A 294 29.87 -10.08 21.03
CA LEU A 294 29.06 -9.57 19.94
C LEU A 294 28.11 -10.65 19.38
N ARG A 295 28.56 -11.92 19.26
CA ARG A 295 27.70 -13.03 18.88
C ARG A 295 26.56 -13.26 19.88
N ARG A 296 26.80 -13.14 21.19
CA ARG A 296 25.75 -13.22 22.21
C ARG A 296 24.73 -12.08 22.08
N LEU A 297 25.21 -10.85 21.87
CA LEU A 297 24.36 -9.69 21.61
C LEU A 297 23.51 -9.92 20.35
N ALA A 298 24.10 -10.41 19.26
CA ALA A 298 23.39 -10.72 18.01
C ALA A 298 22.30 -11.77 18.22
N LYS A 299 22.51 -12.79 19.04
CA LYS A 299 21.49 -13.79 19.41
C LYS A 299 20.32 -13.13 20.18
N ALA A 300 20.61 -12.25 21.13
CA ALA A 300 19.59 -11.52 21.86
C ALA A 300 18.80 -10.57 20.95
N ALA A 301 19.47 -9.88 20.02
CA ALA A 301 18.85 -9.01 19.04
C ALA A 301 17.90 -9.76 18.10
N ARG A 302 18.28 -10.96 17.61
CA ARG A 302 17.42 -11.82 16.78
C ARG A 302 16.16 -12.26 17.52
N LYS A 303 16.28 -12.60 18.83
CA LYS A 303 15.13 -12.94 19.65
C LYS A 303 14.13 -11.76 19.75
N GLN A 304 14.64 -10.56 19.90
CA GLN A 304 13.81 -9.36 19.97
C GLN A 304 13.17 -9.03 18.60
N GLN A 305 13.92 -9.20 17.50
CA GLN A 305 13.41 -9.10 16.14
C GLN A 305 12.21 -10.04 15.94
N GLU A 306 12.35 -11.32 16.30
CA GLU A 306 11.28 -12.32 16.19
C GLU A 306 10.05 -11.96 17.03
N ALA A 307 10.24 -11.44 18.23
CA ALA A 307 9.16 -10.94 19.06
C ALA A 307 8.39 -9.80 18.39
N CYS A 308 9.08 -8.83 17.77
CA CYS A 308 8.45 -7.75 17.04
C CYS A 308 7.71 -8.24 15.79
N HIS A 309 8.27 -9.22 15.07
CA HIS A 309 7.60 -9.86 13.93
C HIS A 309 6.35 -10.64 14.36
N THR A 310 6.35 -11.25 15.55
CA THR A 310 5.17 -11.92 16.10
C THR A 310 4.04 -10.93 16.36
N VAL A 311 4.33 -9.79 16.95
CA VAL A 311 3.35 -8.70 17.16
C VAL A 311 2.84 -8.16 15.82
N LEU A 312 3.74 -7.96 14.85
CA LEU A 312 3.36 -7.50 13.51
C LEU A 312 2.41 -8.49 12.83
N ARG A 313 2.73 -9.79 12.82
CA ARG A 313 1.86 -10.83 12.24
C ARG A 313 0.48 -10.83 12.87
N ALA A 314 0.39 -10.77 14.19
CA ALA A 314 -0.90 -10.67 14.89
C ALA A 314 -1.69 -9.43 14.45
N SER A 315 -1.03 -8.30 14.26
CA SER A 315 -1.67 -7.07 13.76
C SER A 315 -2.17 -7.22 12.32
N LEU A 316 -1.38 -7.82 11.43
CA LEU A 316 -1.74 -8.01 10.02
C LEU A 316 -2.88 -9.02 9.82
N LEU A 317 -3.04 -9.96 10.73
CA LEU A 317 -4.14 -10.94 10.73
C LEU A 317 -5.37 -10.47 11.52
N SER A 318 -5.32 -9.25 12.08
CA SER A 318 -6.42 -8.73 12.88
C SER A 318 -7.53 -8.11 12.00
N PRO A 319 -8.78 -8.06 12.52
CA PRO A 319 -9.87 -7.33 11.88
C PRO A 319 -9.55 -5.87 11.58
N ALA A 320 -8.77 -5.22 12.43
CA ALA A 320 -8.38 -3.82 12.25
C ALA A 320 -7.56 -3.59 10.96
N PHE A 321 -6.72 -4.56 10.56
CA PHE A 321 -6.00 -4.46 9.30
C PHE A 321 -6.93 -4.63 8.09
N SER A 322 -7.88 -5.57 8.15
CA SER A 322 -8.92 -5.73 7.12
C SER A 322 -9.76 -4.46 6.97
N GLN A 323 -10.20 -3.89 8.08
CA GLN A 323 -10.96 -2.63 8.11
C GLN A 323 -10.15 -1.44 7.56
N LEU A 324 -8.85 -1.36 7.87
CA LEU A 324 -7.96 -0.36 7.28
C LEU A 324 -7.90 -0.49 5.75
N GLY A 325 -7.70 -1.71 5.22
CA GLY A 325 -7.66 -1.97 3.77
C GLY A 325 -8.95 -1.56 3.08
N ILE A 326 -10.10 -1.94 3.64
CA ILE A 326 -11.43 -1.58 3.14
C ILE A 326 -11.65 -0.06 3.21
N GLY A 327 -11.29 0.57 4.33
CA GLY A 327 -11.42 2.03 4.50
C GLY A 327 -10.58 2.82 3.51
N LEU A 328 -9.36 2.37 3.21
CA LEU A 328 -8.50 3.01 2.21
C LEU A 328 -9.05 2.82 0.79
N ALA A 329 -9.53 1.63 0.44
CA ALA A 329 -10.17 1.37 -0.86
C ALA A 329 -11.45 2.20 -1.02
N TRP A 330 -12.27 2.25 0.03
CA TRP A 330 -13.43 3.12 0.09
C TRP A 330 -13.08 4.59 -0.13
N LEU A 331 -12.10 5.09 0.58
CA LEU A 331 -11.65 6.47 0.47
C LEU A 331 -11.30 6.83 -0.98
N CYS A 332 -10.63 5.93 -1.70
CA CYS A 332 -10.28 6.15 -3.11
C CYS A 332 -11.50 6.13 -4.04
N ALA A 333 -12.47 5.23 -3.77
CA ALA A 333 -13.61 4.98 -4.65
C ALA A 333 -14.73 6.02 -4.48
N SER A 334 -15.11 6.32 -3.24
CA SER A 334 -16.27 7.16 -2.94
C SER A 334 -16.02 8.64 -3.13
N GLN A 335 -14.74 9.07 -3.05
CA GLN A 335 -14.38 10.47 -2.99
C GLN A 335 -15.24 11.26 -1.98
N SER A 336 -15.54 10.64 -0.84
CA SER A 336 -16.47 11.14 0.20
C SER A 336 -16.12 12.53 0.76
N TRP A 337 -14.89 12.99 0.53
CA TRP A 337 -14.45 14.33 0.94
C TRP A 337 -15.22 15.49 0.29
N HIS A 338 -15.82 15.29 -0.89
CA HIS A 338 -16.53 16.38 -1.60
C HIS A 338 -17.66 16.99 -0.78
N ALA A 339 -18.38 16.21 0.00
CA ALA A 339 -19.55 16.66 0.76
C ALA A 339 -19.21 17.48 2.00
N THR A 340 -17.96 17.49 2.48
CA THR A 340 -17.55 18.04 3.78
C THR A 340 -16.49 19.13 3.70
N LEU A 341 -16.08 19.53 2.49
CA LEU A 341 -15.03 20.53 2.30
C LEU A 341 -15.51 21.94 2.65
N SER A 342 -14.70 22.67 3.41
CA SER A 342 -14.85 24.13 3.59
C SER A 342 -14.63 24.89 2.27
N ILE A 343 -15.07 26.14 2.19
CA ILE A 343 -14.89 27.01 1.00
C ILE A 343 -13.42 27.07 0.57
N ALA A 344 -12.50 27.19 1.53
CA ALA A 344 -11.07 27.24 1.25
C ALA A 344 -10.52 25.91 0.68
N GLU A 345 -11.02 24.78 1.18
CA GLU A 345 -10.66 23.44 0.69
C GLU A 345 -11.26 23.17 -0.69
N GLN A 346 -12.51 23.61 -0.93
CA GLN A 346 -13.13 23.55 -2.26
C GLN A 346 -12.30 24.33 -3.29
N ALA A 347 -11.91 25.57 -2.95
CA ALA A 347 -11.05 26.37 -3.82
C ALA A 347 -9.70 25.68 -4.08
N ALA A 348 -9.07 25.09 -3.06
CA ALA A 348 -7.82 24.37 -3.22
C ALA A 348 -7.99 23.08 -4.04
N SER A 349 -9.10 22.34 -3.89
CA SER A 349 -9.40 21.14 -4.67
C SER A 349 -9.74 21.43 -6.14
N ALA A 350 -10.26 22.61 -6.42
CA ALA A 350 -10.57 23.07 -7.77
C ALA A 350 -9.35 23.65 -8.53
N MET A 351 -8.19 23.77 -7.86
CA MET A 351 -6.97 24.21 -8.53
C MET A 351 -6.54 23.22 -9.61
N GLU A 352 -5.89 23.74 -10.64
CA GLU A 352 -5.11 22.90 -11.57
C GLU A 352 -4.07 22.07 -10.80
N PRO A 353 -3.94 20.75 -11.04
CA PRO A 353 -3.00 19.89 -10.31
C PRO A 353 -1.55 20.40 -10.33
N THR A 354 -1.10 20.97 -11.45
CA THR A 354 0.24 21.56 -11.60
C THR A 354 0.42 22.80 -10.71
N ALA A 355 -0.57 23.68 -10.64
CA ALA A 355 -0.55 24.86 -9.78
C ALA A 355 -0.59 24.47 -8.30
N PHE A 356 -1.43 23.51 -7.92
CA PHE A 356 -1.47 22.94 -6.59
C PHE A 356 -0.12 22.32 -6.19
N ALA A 357 0.47 21.51 -7.08
CA ALA A 357 1.78 20.89 -6.89
C ALA A 357 2.87 21.95 -6.67
N ALA A 358 2.92 22.98 -7.52
CA ALA A 358 3.90 24.06 -7.40
C ALA A 358 3.78 24.78 -6.05
N HIS A 359 2.57 25.09 -5.59
CA HIS A 359 2.32 25.70 -4.28
C HIS A 359 2.84 24.82 -3.13
N VAL A 360 2.49 23.53 -3.12
CA VAL A 360 2.91 22.58 -2.08
C VAL A 360 4.42 22.39 -2.08
N LEU A 361 5.02 22.18 -3.24
CA LEU A 361 6.45 21.93 -3.39
C LEU A 361 7.26 23.16 -3.00
N GLN A 362 6.84 24.37 -3.40
CA GLN A 362 7.51 25.61 -3.03
C GLN A 362 7.48 25.85 -1.51
N ARG A 363 6.34 25.59 -0.86
CA ARG A 363 6.22 25.70 0.61
C ARG A 363 7.15 24.72 1.33
N ARG A 364 7.23 23.44 0.86
CA ARG A 364 8.11 22.43 1.46
C ARG A 364 9.57 22.71 1.20
N TRP A 365 9.92 23.19 0.00
CA TRP A 365 11.25 23.63 -0.34
C TRP A 365 11.73 24.75 0.60
N ARG A 366 10.93 25.80 0.80
CA ARG A 366 11.27 26.90 1.72
C ARG A 366 11.55 26.38 3.14
N LYS A 367 10.78 25.39 3.65
CA LYS A 367 10.98 24.79 4.97
C LYS A 367 12.31 24.01 5.06
N VAL A 368 12.70 23.30 4.00
CA VAL A 368 14.00 22.59 3.96
C VAL A 368 15.13 23.60 3.92
N VAL A 369 15.03 24.62 3.07
CA VAL A 369 16.06 25.65 2.93
C VAL A 369 16.26 26.43 4.23
N ALA A 370 15.17 26.83 4.89
CA ALA A 370 15.24 27.55 6.15
C ALA A 370 15.89 26.69 7.26
N ALA A 371 15.56 25.38 7.30
CA ALA A 371 16.15 24.48 8.29
C ALA A 371 17.65 24.20 8.09
N GLY A 372 18.13 24.30 6.86
CA GLY A 372 19.55 24.09 6.57
C GLY A 372 20.34 25.39 6.35
N LYS A 373 19.82 26.57 6.73
CA LYS A 373 20.47 27.86 6.47
C LYS A 373 21.89 27.93 7.03
N SER A 374 22.08 27.41 8.25
CA SER A 374 23.38 27.37 8.95
C SER A 374 23.84 25.95 9.18
N ILE A 375 23.79 25.10 8.13
CA ILE A 375 24.04 23.66 8.25
C ILE A 375 25.43 23.33 8.83
N GLU A 376 26.37 24.23 8.72
CA GLU A 376 27.74 24.10 9.26
C GLU A 376 27.77 24.05 10.81
N THR A 377 26.82 24.71 11.46
CA THR A 377 26.77 24.85 12.91
C THR A 377 25.60 24.09 13.58
N LEU A 378 24.73 23.42 12.78
CA LEU A 378 23.62 22.69 13.34
C LEU A 378 24.09 21.55 14.25
N ASP A 379 23.44 21.41 15.39
CA ASP A 379 23.57 20.25 16.27
C ASP A 379 22.86 19.01 15.72
N VAL A 380 22.99 17.89 16.43
CA VAL A 380 22.38 16.61 16.02
C VAL A 380 20.85 16.71 15.91
N SER A 381 20.22 17.41 16.87
CA SER A 381 18.76 17.58 16.90
C SER A 381 18.25 18.39 15.69
N ALA A 382 18.92 19.49 15.38
CA ALA A 382 18.61 20.33 14.22
C ALA A 382 18.86 19.60 12.89
N LEU A 383 19.92 18.79 12.78
CA LEU A 383 20.18 17.92 11.62
C LEU A 383 19.10 16.84 11.48
N HIS A 384 18.62 16.28 12.59
CA HIS A 384 17.46 15.36 12.57
C HIS A 384 16.19 16.06 12.08
N ALA A 385 15.91 17.28 12.57
CA ALA A 385 14.78 18.07 12.09
C ALA A 385 14.88 18.40 10.60
N LEU A 386 16.07 18.74 10.10
CA LEU A 386 16.35 18.92 8.67
C LEU A 386 16.06 17.64 7.87
N ARG A 387 16.52 16.48 8.37
CA ARG A 387 16.24 15.16 7.74
C ARG A 387 14.75 14.90 7.60
N LEU A 388 13.94 15.17 8.64
CA LEU A 388 12.48 14.99 8.59
C LEU A 388 11.83 15.91 7.56
N ARG A 389 12.25 17.19 7.47
CA ARG A 389 11.75 18.14 6.47
C ARG A 389 12.16 17.73 5.05
N ALA A 390 13.41 17.28 4.88
CA ALA A 390 13.90 16.77 3.61
C ALA A 390 13.12 15.52 3.15
N LYS A 391 12.81 14.56 4.06
CA LYS A 391 11.95 13.41 3.75
C LYS A 391 10.56 13.84 3.27
N ARG A 392 9.91 14.75 3.99
CA ARG A 392 8.58 15.25 3.62
C ARG A 392 8.57 15.97 2.27
N ALA A 393 9.64 16.72 1.97
CA ALA A 393 9.79 17.39 0.68
C ALA A 393 9.99 16.37 -0.45
N ARG A 394 10.85 15.36 -0.25
CA ARG A 394 11.11 14.32 -1.24
C ARG A 394 9.84 13.54 -1.61
N TYR A 395 9.08 13.10 -0.60
CA TYR A 395 7.83 12.36 -0.86
C TYR A 395 6.79 13.20 -1.63
N ALA A 396 6.70 14.50 -1.35
CA ALA A 396 5.85 15.38 -2.15
C ALA A 396 6.37 15.53 -3.59
N MET A 397 7.70 15.65 -3.78
CA MET A 397 8.30 15.71 -5.11
C MET A 397 8.08 14.41 -5.90
N GLU A 398 8.14 13.26 -5.24
CA GLU A 398 7.88 11.95 -5.86
C GLU A 398 6.42 11.81 -6.32
N ILE A 399 5.45 12.35 -5.58
CA ILE A 399 4.02 12.33 -5.95
C ILE A 399 3.76 13.19 -7.19
N PHE A 400 4.36 14.38 -7.26
CA PHE A 400 4.11 15.35 -8.33
C PHE A 400 5.19 15.37 -9.40
N LEU A 401 5.97 14.29 -9.51
CA LEU A 401 6.98 14.22 -10.56
C LEU A 401 6.30 14.06 -11.91
N PRO A 402 6.54 14.98 -12.88
CA PRO A 402 5.98 14.82 -14.23
C PRO A 402 6.47 13.53 -14.89
N GLY A 403 5.56 12.80 -15.56
CA GLY A 403 5.88 11.57 -16.28
C GLY A 403 6.84 11.78 -17.45
N ASP A 404 6.76 12.94 -18.11
CA ASP A 404 7.49 13.20 -19.35
C ASP A 404 8.70 14.12 -19.15
N GLY A 405 9.90 13.54 -19.30
CA GLY A 405 11.09 14.20 -19.83
C GLY A 405 11.80 15.28 -19.01
N ALA A 406 11.25 15.81 -17.95
CA ALA A 406 11.90 16.85 -17.15
C ALA A 406 13.08 16.30 -16.33
N LYS A 407 14.26 16.28 -16.90
CA LYS A 407 15.52 15.81 -16.26
C LYS A 407 15.82 16.46 -14.91
N SER A 408 15.27 17.65 -14.63
CA SER A 408 15.45 18.39 -13.37
C SER A 408 14.79 17.73 -12.17
N GLY A 409 13.60 17.16 -12.32
CA GLY A 409 12.85 16.49 -11.24
C GLY A 409 13.60 15.29 -10.66
N PRO A 410 13.91 14.25 -11.45
CA PRO A 410 14.67 13.09 -10.97
C PRO A 410 16.03 13.48 -10.40
N ARG A 411 16.70 14.50 -10.96
CA ARG A 411 17.98 15.00 -10.46
C ARG A 411 17.84 15.63 -9.08
N LEU A 412 16.81 16.45 -8.86
CA LEU A 412 16.54 17.09 -7.56
C LEU A 412 16.22 16.05 -6.49
N ILE A 413 15.32 15.08 -6.80
CA ILE A 413 14.95 13.98 -5.91
C ILE A 413 16.19 13.18 -5.51
N ARG A 414 17.06 12.82 -6.44
CA ARG A 414 18.31 12.10 -6.18
C ARG A 414 19.26 12.89 -5.27
N ARG A 415 19.42 14.20 -5.50
CA ARG A 415 20.24 15.06 -4.63
C ARG A 415 19.70 15.13 -3.21
N LEU A 416 18.38 15.24 -3.07
CA LEU A 416 17.73 15.23 -1.76
C LEU A 416 17.82 13.88 -1.09
N SER A 417 17.72 12.77 -1.82
CA SER A 417 17.93 11.41 -1.32
C SER A 417 19.35 11.21 -0.79
N THR A 418 20.37 11.66 -1.53
CA THR A 418 21.79 11.62 -1.08
C THR A 418 21.99 12.40 0.23
N LEU A 419 21.41 13.60 0.33
CA LEU A 419 21.46 14.37 1.58
C LEU A 419 20.80 13.62 2.73
N GLN A 420 19.62 13.02 2.49
CA GLN A 420 18.90 12.23 3.50
C GLN A 420 19.68 10.99 3.96
N GLN A 421 20.42 10.35 3.06
CA GLN A 421 21.25 9.19 3.38
C GLN A 421 22.34 9.59 4.36
N HIS A 422 23.10 10.64 4.09
CA HIS A 422 24.15 11.13 5.01
C HIS A 422 23.58 11.61 6.35
N LEU A 423 22.43 12.31 6.34
CA LEU A 423 21.71 12.67 7.58
C LEU A 423 21.16 11.44 8.30
N GLY A 424 20.93 10.32 7.58
CA GLY A 424 20.49 9.05 8.12
C GLY A 424 21.53 8.41 9.01
N THR A 425 22.77 8.32 8.54
CA THR A 425 23.88 7.70 9.26
C THR A 425 24.09 8.33 10.65
N LEU A 426 23.87 9.66 10.79
CA LEU A 426 23.90 10.31 12.11
C LEU A 426 22.76 9.85 13.03
N ASN A 427 21.58 9.53 12.47
CA ASN A 427 20.42 9.09 13.23
C ASN A 427 20.48 7.59 13.58
N ASP A 428 21.24 6.80 12.84
CA ASP A 428 21.32 5.35 13.03
C ASP A 428 21.92 5.02 14.41
N GLY A 429 22.82 5.86 14.91
CA GLY A 429 23.35 5.75 16.26
C GLY A 429 22.30 5.94 17.37
N ALA A 430 21.36 6.87 17.19
CA ALA A 430 20.27 7.10 18.16
C ALA A 430 19.28 5.91 18.17
N VAL A 431 18.87 5.43 17.00
CA VAL A 431 18.01 4.24 16.90
C VAL A 431 18.71 3.02 17.49
N ALA A 432 19.98 2.81 17.15
CA ALA A 432 20.74 1.69 17.72
C ALA A 432 20.86 1.78 19.25
N SER A 433 21.02 2.99 19.81
CA SER A 433 21.03 3.18 21.27
C SER A 433 19.70 2.74 21.90
N GLU A 434 18.56 3.17 21.35
CA GLU A 434 17.23 2.77 21.84
C GLU A 434 17.03 1.24 21.78
N LEU A 435 17.48 0.58 20.69
CA LEU A 435 17.40 -0.86 20.55
C LEU A 435 18.32 -1.59 21.55
N LEU A 436 19.52 -1.07 21.79
CA LEU A 436 20.48 -1.62 22.73
C LEU A 436 20.04 -1.42 24.19
N ASP A 437 19.35 -0.31 24.49
CA ASP A 437 18.74 -0.07 25.80
C ASP A 437 17.65 -1.10 26.10
N ALA A 438 16.86 -1.52 25.09
CA ALA A 438 15.90 -2.60 25.23
C ALA A 438 16.55 -3.97 25.53
N LEU A 439 17.84 -4.15 25.24
CA LEU A 439 18.65 -5.33 25.61
C LEU A 439 19.41 -5.17 26.90
N GLY A 440 19.12 -4.15 27.70
CA GLY A 440 19.73 -3.86 29.00
C GLY A 440 20.80 -2.75 28.99
N GLY A 441 21.09 -2.22 27.80
CA GLY A 441 22.00 -1.07 27.65
C GLY A 441 23.46 -1.33 28.11
N PRO A 442 24.24 -0.26 28.34
CA PRO A 442 25.65 -0.36 28.71
C PRO A 442 25.92 -1.06 30.07
N ARG A 443 24.94 -1.03 30.98
CA ARG A 443 25.04 -1.65 32.31
C ARG A 443 24.43 -3.05 32.37
N GLY A 444 23.84 -3.53 31.28
CA GLY A 444 23.19 -4.85 31.17
C GLY A 444 24.17 -5.98 30.85
N PRO A 445 23.66 -7.20 30.68
CA PRO A 445 24.46 -8.40 30.44
C PRO A 445 25.32 -8.35 29.17
N HIS A 446 25.00 -7.44 28.26
CA HIS A 446 25.70 -7.22 27.00
C HIS A 446 26.52 -5.92 26.97
N GLY A 447 26.76 -5.24 28.09
CA GLY A 447 27.32 -3.89 28.19
C GLY A 447 28.62 -3.67 27.40
N TYR A 448 29.54 -4.62 27.40
CA TYR A 448 30.76 -4.56 26.59
C TYR A 448 30.45 -4.51 25.08
N ALA A 449 29.61 -5.42 24.58
CA ALA A 449 29.24 -5.47 23.17
C ALA A 449 28.41 -4.24 22.77
N VAL A 450 27.56 -3.74 23.67
CA VAL A 450 26.82 -2.45 23.49
C VAL A 450 27.83 -1.30 23.32
N GLY A 451 28.86 -1.22 24.13
CA GLY A 451 29.90 -0.21 24.00
C GLY A 451 30.64 -0.27 22.66
N LEU A 452 30.98 -1.47 22.18
CA LEU A 452 31.59 -1.66 20.86
C LEU A 452 30.67 -1.16 19.71
N VAL A 453 29.39 -1.52 19.75
CA VAL A 453 28.42 -1.08 18.72
C VAL A 453 28.28 0.44 18.72
N LEU A 454 28.08 1.05 19.88
CA LEU A 454 27.92 2.51 20.00
C LEU A 454 29.20 3.25 19.60
N GLY A 455 30.37 2.75 20.00
CA GLY A 455 31.66 3.33 19.62
C GLY A 455 31.92 3.27 18.12
N PHE A 456 31.59 2.13 17.46
CA PHE A 456 31.69 1.97 16.02
C PHE A 456 30.77 2.94 15.26
N LEU A 457 29.52 3.10 15.72
CA LEU A 457 28.56 4.01 15.10
C LEU A 457 28.97 5.48 15.31
N ALA A 458 29.46 5.84 16.48
CA ALA A 458 29.95 7.19 16.76
C ALA A 458 31.18 7.54 15.89
N ALA A 459 32.12 6.62 15.72
CA ALA A 459 33.27 6.79 14.82
C ALA A 459 32.81 6.96 13.36
N SER A 460 31.83 6.15 12.91
CA SER A 460 31.24 6.27 11.56
C SER A 460 30.55 7.61 11.36
N ALA A 461 29.82 8.10 12.37
CA ALA A 461 29.10 9.36 12.32
C ALA A 461 30.03 10.57 12.21
N SER A 462 31.22 10.53 12.83
CA SER A 462 32.20 11.63 12.84
C SER A 462 32.65 12.01 11.41
N THR A 463 32.68 11.06 10.48
CA THR A 463 33.11 11.27 9.09
C THR A 463 31.98 11.80 8.17
N GLU A 464 30.73 11.85 8.62
CA GLU A 464 29.60 12.22 7.78
C GLU A 464 29.43 13.73 7.59
N ARG A 465 29.89 14.56 8.52
CA ARG A 465 29.66 16.02 8.44
C ARG A 465 30.17 16.66 7.15
N PRO A 466 31.40 16.40 6.67
CA PRO A 466 31.85 16.94 5.39
C PRO A 466 31.02 16.45 4.20
N ARG A 467 30.49 15.21 4.25
CA ARG A 467 29.63 14.63 3.22
C ARG A 467 28.26 15.32 3.18
N ILE A 468 27.68 15.60 4.35
CA ILE A 468 26.44 16.36 4.49
C ILE A 468 26.57 17.74 3.87
N LEU A 469 27.65 18.47 4.18
CA LEU A 469 27.90 19.82 3.64
C LEU A 469 28.01 19.82 2.10
N ARG A 470 28.74 18.83 1.56
CA ARG A 470 28.84 18.68 0.09
C ARG A 470 27.49 18.33 -0.54
N ALA A 471 26.73 17.42 0.05
CA ALA A 471 25.41 17.04 -0.44
C ALA A 471 24.41 18.22 -0.38
N TRP A 472 24.45 19.00 0.70
CA TRP A 472 23.67 20.23 0.84
C TRP A 472 23.97 21.26 -0.25
N LYS A 473 25.25 21.58 -0.49
CA LYS A 473 25.67 22.51 -1.57
C LYS A 473 25.14 22.03 -2.92
N LYS A 474 25.25 20.73 -3.24
CA LYS A 474 24.75 20.17 -4.50
C LYS A 474 23.24 20.27 -4.60
N PHE A 475 22.51 19.97 -3.51
CA PHE A 475 21.06 20.11 -3.47
C PHE A 475 20.61 21.54 -3.71
N ARG A 476 21.20 22.51 -3.00
CA ARG A 476 20.84 23.95 -3.11
C ARG A 476 21.04 24.55 -4.51
N ARG A 477 21.97 24.02 -5.29
CA ARG A 477 22.28 24.49 -6.66
C ARG A 477 21.42 23.81 -7.74
N THR A 478 20.55 22.86 -7.36
CA THR A 478 19.73 22.13 -8.34
C THR A 478 18.46 22.91 -8.64
N SER A 479 18.12 23.03 -9.92
CA SER A 479 16.90 23.69 -10.37
C SER A 479 15.66 22.96 -9.89
N ARG A 480 14.62 23.72 -9.60
CA ARG A 480 13.31 23.22 -9.23
C ARG A 480 12.49 22.94 -10.49
N PHE A 481 11.80 21.82 -10.57
CA PHE A 481 11.01 21.46 -11.75
C PHE A 481 9.60 22.08 -11.76
N TRP A 482 9.23 22.76 -10.69
CA TRP A 482 7.94 23.48 -10.53
C TRP A 482 8.09 25.01 -10.52
N ALA A 483 9.26 25.54 -10.81
CA ALA A 483 9.54 26.98 -10.81
C ALA A 483 9.51 27.55 -12.22
#